data_1a392ae2477e1872f0ceed2053b3c144
#
_entry.id   1a392ae2477e1872f0ceed2053b3c144
#
_cell.length_a   1.000
_cell.length_b   1.000
_cell.length_c   1.000
_cell.angle_alpha   90.00
_cell.angle_beta   90.00
_cell.angle_gamma   90.00
#
_symmetry.space_group_name_H-M   'P 1'
#
loop_
_entity.id
_entity.type
_entity.pdbx_description
1 polymer ?
#
loop_
_entity_poly.entity_id
_entity_poly.type
_entity_poly.pdbx_seq_one_letter_code
_entity_poly.pdbx_strand_id
1 'polypeptide(L)'
;MRRYMVVAGLVVQMIGQSAIASPQLNGSITHHPKDGVINVYGPGGPDTALRRAAEVFSLKKGISVNVVAGPESRWTEQAQKNADLIFGSSEQSMSAFIETYPFINDKNVEPVYLRRAVIVVQKGNPKGVRGIEDLIDKPARIVVTEGVGVYNTSGTGVWEDIVGRKGSLVDVKRFRNNIIAYAKGSGASFKAFQQQNADAWITWIHWPLNHSDKVDYIEVEPERRIYRDLTLAIAKGADPQTQEFIDFIKSEQGGSIFSREGWTH
;
A
#
# COMPACT_ATOMS: atom_id res chain seq x y z
N MET A 1 -2.73 -71.02 -6.89
CA MET A 1 -3.27 -69.74 -6.36
C MET A 1 -2.14 -68.82 -5.99
N ARG A 2 -1.81 -67.81 -6.84
CA ARG A 2 -0.78 -66.81 -6.54
C ARG A 2 -1.49 -65.56 -6.03
N ARG A 3 -1.21 -65.18 -4.79
CA ARG A 3 -1.69 -63.94 -4.17
C ARG A 3 -0.76 -62.80 -4.57
N TYR A 4 -1.29 -61.82 -5.27
CA TYR A 4 -0.59 -60.56 -5.52
C TYR A 4 -0.87 -59.61 -4.35
N MET A 5 0.21 -59.18 -3.70
CA MET A 5 0.19 -58.19 -2.65
C MET A 5 0.33 -56.82 -3.31
N VAL A 6 -0.72 -56.01 -3.28
CA VAL A 6 -0.67 -54.64 -3.75
C VAL A 6 -0.18 -53.78 -2.59
N VAL A 7 1.03 -53.23 -2.72
CA VAL A 7 1.57 -52.24 -1.83
C VAL A 7 1.13 -50.87 -2.34
N ALA A 8 0.15 -50.27 -1.65
CA ALA A 8 -0.25 -48.89 -1.89
C ALA A 8 0.78 -47.97 -1.23
N GLY A 9 1.65 -47.37 -2.06
CA GLY A 9 2.57 -46.32 -1.63
C GLY A 9 1.80 -45.04 -1.39
N LEU A 10 1.75 -44.59 -0.14
CA LEU A 10 1.24 -43.26 0.24
C LEU A 10 2.28 -42.22 -0.14
N VAL A 11 2.08 -41.50 -1.23
CA VAL A 11 2.88 -40.31 -1.59
C VAL A 11 2.33 -39.15 -0.76
N VAL A 12 2.96 -38.83 0.36
CA VAL A 12 2.72 -37.60 1.11
C VAL A 12 3.38 -36.47 0.32
N GLN A 13 2.59 -35.75 -0.45
CA GLN A 13 3.01 -34.46 -0.99
C GLN A 13 3.12 -33.48 0.17
N MET A 14 4.33 -33.20 0.62
CA MET A 14 4.62 -32.03 1.44
C MET A 14 4.38 -30.79 0.57
N ILE A 15 3.21 -30.19 0.69
CA ILE A 15 2.96 -28.82 0.24
C ILE A 15 3.78 -27.94 1.18
N GLY A 16 4.96 -27.56 0.74
CA GLY A 16 5.77 -26.57 1.41
C GLY A 16 4.98 -25.26 1.43
N GLN A 17 4.36 -24.93 2.55
CA GLN A 17 3.92 -23.57 2.82
C GLN A 17 5.19 -22.73 2.91
N SER A 18 5.47 -21.99 1.83
CA SER A 18 6.43 -20.90 1.89
C SER A 18 5.85 -19.85 2.83
N ALA A 19 6.13 -19.97 4.12
CA ALA A 19 5.97 -18.86 5.04
C ALA A 19 6.83 -17.74 4.47
N ILE A 20 6.19 -16.67 3.99
CA ILE A 20 6.89 -15.45 3.61
C ILE A 20 7.34 -14.85 4.94
N ALA A 21 8.60 -15.10 5.27
CA ALA A 21 9.20 -14.60 6.49
C ALA A 21 9.21 -13.06 6.45
N SER A 22 8.95 -12.44 7.61
CA SER A 22 9.29 -11.04 7.86
C SER A 22 10.70 -10.76 7.36
N PRO A 23 10.99 -9.56 6.83
CA PRO A 23 12.35 -9.24 6.44
C PRO A 23 13.26 -9.49 7.64
N GLN A 24 14.23 -10.39 7.47
CA GLN A 24 15.19 -10.67 8.52
C GLN A 24 16.12 -9.48 8.61
N LEU A 25 16.08 -8.81 9.76
CA LEU A 25 17.03 -7.75 10.05
C LEU A 25 18.43 -8.32 10.17
N ASN A 26 19.40 -7.61 9.62
CA ASN A 26 20.80 -7.97 9.77
C ASN A 26 21.29 -7.53 11.15
N GLY A 27 21.48 -8.47 12.06
CA GLY A 27 21.92 -8.20 13.43
C GLY A 27 23.31 -7.55 13.58
N SER A 28 24.10 -7.46 12.50
CA SER A 28 25.39 -6.76 12.49
C SER A 28 25.27 -5.26 12.17
N ILE A 29 24.07 -4.79 11.73
CA ILE A 29 23.86 -3.40 11.41
C ILE A 29 23.44 -2.64 12.68
N THR A 30 24.23 -1.63 13.04
CA THR A 30 23.91 -0.69 14.10
C THR A 30 23.15 0.51 13.51
N HIS A 31 22.09 0.93 14.16
CA HIS A 31 21.30 2.08 13.75
C HIS A 31 21.97 3.40 14.17
N HIS A 32 22.35 4.21 13.18
CA HIS A 32 23.00 5.52 13.35
C HIS A 32 22.33 6.56 12.43
N PRO A 33 21.16 7.09 12.82
CA PRO A 33 20.40 8.01 11.95
C PRO A 33 21.00 9.41 11.85
N LYS A 34 21.79 9.87 12.85
CA LYS A 34 22.35 11.23 12.88
C LYS A 34 23.46 11.41 11.85
N ASP A 35 23.10 11.68 10.61
CA ASP A 35 24.03 11.93 9.52
C ASP A 35 23.83 13.29 8.82
N GLY A 36 22.88 14.11 9.32
CA GLY A 36 22.56 15.43 8.77
C GLY A 36 21.61 15.39 7.58
N VAL A 37 21.06 14.21 7.25
CA VAL A 37 20.07 14.01 6.20
C VAL A 37 18.85 13.32 6.80
N ILE A 38 17.67 13.87 6.67
CA ILE A 38 16.45 13.20 7.14
C ILE A 38 16.14 12.03 6.19
N ASN A 39 16.41 10.81 6.64
CA ASN A 39 16.18 9.59 5.85
C ASN A 39 14.81 8.99 6.16
N VAL A 40 13.95 8.93 5.14
CA VAL A 40 12.52 8.58 5.22
C VAL A 40 12.25 7.32 4.42
N TYR A 41 11.74 6.26 5.06
CA TYR A 41 11.52 4.96 4.41
C TYR A 41 10.07 4.49 4.57
N GLY A 42 9.54 3.80 3.55
CA GLY A 42 8.21 3.20 3.65
C GLY A 42 7.64 2.68 2.32
N PRO A 43 6.35 2.30 2.31
CA PRO A 43 5.69 1.75 1.13
C PRO A 43 5.42 2.80 0.04
N GLY A 44 5.23 2.34 -1.21
CA GLY A 44 5.12 3.21 -2.38
C GLY A 44 3.89 4.13 -2.45
N GLY A 45 2.86 3.91 -1.63
CA GLY A 45 1.62 4.68 -1.74
C GLY A 45 1.76 6.19 -1.53
N PRO A 46 2.40 6.66 -0.45
CA PRO A 46 2.62 8.08 -0.16
C PRO A 46 3.82 8.71 -0.89
N ASP A 47 4.59 7.95 -1.67
CA ASP A 47 5.88 8.35 -2.25
C ASP A 47 5.84 9.71 -2.95
N THR A 48 4.90 9.92 -3.86
CA THR A 48 4.83 11.15 -4.65
C THR A 48 4.60 12.39 -3.78
N ALA A 49 3.66 12.32 -2.83
CA ALA A 49 3.36 13.41 -1.93
C ALA A 49 4.54 13.70 -0.98
N LEU A 50 5.15 12.65 -0.42
CA LEU A 50 6.31 12.79 0.48
C LEU A 50 7.53 13.38 -0.23
N ARG A 51 7.84 12.96 -1.46
CA ARG A 51 8.95 13.54 -2.24
C ARG A 51 8.73 15.01 -2.54
N ARG A 52 7.51 15.39 -2.94
CA ARG A 52 7.16 16.80 -3.15
C ARG A 52 7.28 17.63 -1.88
N ALA A 53 6.81 17.08 -0.75
CA ALA A 53 6.97 17.72 0.55
C ALA A 53 8.45 17.87 0.94
N ALA A 54 9.25 16.83 0.73
CA ALA A 54 10.69 16.81 0.97
C ALA A 54 11.43 17.87 0.14
N GLU A 55 11.12 17.95 -1.15
CA GLU A 55 11.67 18.96 -2.07
C GLU A 55 11.41 20.39 -1.58
N VAL A 56 10.14 20.71 -1.29
CA VAL A 56 9.74 22.04 -0.83
C VAL A 56 10.37 22.37 0.53
N PHE A 57 10.40 21.41 1.45
CA PHE A 57 11.02 21.57 2.76
C PHE A 57 12.52 21.82 2.64
N SER A 58 13.22 21.02 1.84
CA SER A 58 14.68 21.15 1.62
C SER A 58 15.05 22.49 1.03
N LEU A 59 14.30 22.97 0.02
CA LEU A 59 14.51 24.30 -0.57
C LEU A 59 14.28 25.42 0.44
N LYS A 60 13.32 25.28 1.33
CA LYS A 60 12.92 26.31 2.28
C LYS A 60 13.84 26.39 3.51
N LYS A 61 14.32 25.22 3.96
CA LYS A 61 15.07 25.09 5.21
C LYS A 61 16.57 24.86 5.02
N GLY A 62 17.00 24.48 3.83
CA GLY A 62 18.39 24.07 3.59
C GLY A 62 18.75 22.70 4.19
N ILE A 63 17.74 21.90 4.57
CA ILE A 63 17.89 20.58 5.18
C ILE A 63 17.59 19.52 4.14
N SER A 64 18.52 18.58 3.95
CA SER A 64 18.33 17.49 3.00
C SER A 64 17.35 16.45 3.53
N VAL A 65 16.39 16.03 2.71
CA VAL A 65 15.45 14.94 3.00
C VAL A 65 15.54 13.90 1.89
N ASN A 66 15.84 12.66 2.26
CA ASN A 66 15.93 11.53 1.35
C ASN A 66 14.73 10.60 1.54
N VAL A 67 13.86 10.48 0.55
CA VAL A 67 12.69 9.61 0.59
C VAL A 67 12.92 8.35 -0.24
N VAL A 68 12.88 7.20 0.39
CA VAL A 68 13.00 5.89 -0.26
C VAL A 68 11.72 5.09 -0.04
N ALA A 69 10.99 4.83 -1.11
CA ALA A 69 9.69 4.19 -1.06
C ALA A 69 9.58 2.96 -1.97
N GLY A 70 8.69 2.06 -1.63
CA GLY A 70 8.42 0.86 -2.42
C GLY A 70 8.32 -0.42 -1.60
N PRO A 71 8.52 -1.59 -2.22
CA PRO A 71 8.58 -2.85 -1.50
C PRO A 71 9.65 -2.84 -0.40
N GLU A 72 9.30 -3.30 0.78
CA GLU A 72 10.15 -3.25 1.98
C GLU A 72 11.54 -3.85 1.76
N SER A 73 11.63 -4.94 1.00
CA SER A 73 12.91 -5.57 0.65
C SER A 73 13.93 -4.66 -0.06
N ARG A 74 13.48 -3.53 -0.59
CA ARG A 74 14.38 -2.57 -1.28
C ARG A 74 15.05 -1.60 -0.32
N TRP A 75 14.48 -1.37 0.86
CA TRP A 75 14.95 -0.34 1.76
C TRP A 75 15.26 -0.83 3.19
N THR A 76 14.89 -2.07 3.56
CA THR A 76 15.08 -2.62 4.91
C THR A 76 16.49 -2.42 5.44
N GLU A 77 17.51 -2.78 4.68
CA GLU A 77 18.90 -2.67 5.13
C GLU A 77 19.35 -1.22 5.33
N GLN A 78 18.92 -0.33 4.45
CA GLN A 78 19.22 1.09 4.58
C GLN A 78 18.48 1.71 5.77
N ALA A 79 17.20 1.38 5.95
CA ALA A 79 16.43 1.84 7.09
C ALA A 79 17.01 1.37 8.43
N GLN A 80 17.53 0.12 8.48
CA GLN A 80 18.26 -0.34 9.67
C GLN A 80 19.47 0.54 10.00
N LYS A 81 20.17 1.05 8.99
CA LYS A 81 21.35 1.89 9.18
C LYS A 81 21.01 3.27 9.68
N ASN A 82 20.07 3.95 9.02
CA ASN A 82 19.95 5.40 9.19
C ASN A 82 18.53 5.96 9.06
N ALA A 83 17.48 5.18 9.29
CA ALA A 83 16.14 5.73 9.24
C ALA A 83 15.92 6.78 10.34
N ASP A 84 15.52 7.98 9.96
CA ASP A 84 14.98 9.00 10.86
C ASP A 84 13.47 8.88 10.99
N LEU A 85 12.81 8.51 9.89
CA LEU A 85 11.38 8.42 9.79
C LEU A 85 10.96 7.18 8.99
N ILE A 86 10.06 6.40 9.55
CA ILE A 86 9.35 5.35 8.83
C ILE A 86 7.91 5.82 8.62
N PHE A 87 7.39 5.62 7.41
CA PHE A 87 5.99 5.89 7.13
C PHE A 87 5.23 4.62 6.74
N GLY A 88 4.00 4.51 7.24
CA GLY A 88 3.03 3.49 6.85
C GLY A 88 2.07 4.01 5.78
N SER A 89 1.40 3.11 5.10
CA SER A 89 0.32 3.44 4.15
C SER A 89 -1.02 2.80 4.53
N SER A 90 -1.05 2.24 5.72
CA SER A 90 -2.20 1.71 6.44
C SER A 90 -1.79 1.38 7.87
N GLU A 91 -2.74 1.29 8.77
CA GLU A 91 -2.56 0.85 10.16
C GLU A 91 -1.82 -0.49 10.22
N GLN A 92 -2.18 -1.40 9.32
CA GLN A 92 -1.60 -2.74 9.23
C GLN A 92 -0.12 -2.70 8.84
N SER A 93 0.27 -1.84 7.90
CA SER A 93 1.68 -1.70 7.53
C SER A 93 2.51 -1.09 8.65
N MET A 94 1.98 -0.10 9.36
CA MET A 94 2.68 0.51 10.49
C MET A 94 2.83 -0.44 11.67
N SER A 95 1.79 -1.23 11.99
CA SER A 95 1.89 -2.27 13.03
C SER A 95 3.00 -3.27 12.72
N ALA A 96 3.09 -3.74 11.48
CA ALA A 96 4.15 -4.63 11.05
C ALA A 96 5.55 -3.98 11.17
N PHE A 97 5.68 -2.69 10.86
CA PHE A 97 6.96 -1.98 11.00
C PHE A 97 7.37 -1.79 12.46
N ILE A 98 6.43 -1.51 13.36
CA ILE A 98 6.70 -1.44 14.80
C ILE A 98 7.23 -2.79 15.33
N GLU A 99 6.65 -3.89 14.87
CA GLU A 99 7.10 -5.24 15.26
C GLU A 99 8.48 -5.58 14.65
N THR A 100 8.76 -5.08 13.44
CA THR A 100 10.00 -5.40 12.71
C THR A 100 11.19 -4.55 13.16
N TYR A 101 10.99 -3.22 13.31
CA TYR A 101 12.07 -2.28 13.51
C TYR A 101 12.19 -1.80 14.98
N PRO A 102 13.16 -2.29 15.77
CA PRO A 102 13.29 -2.00 17.20
C PRO A 102 13.62 -0.52 17.52
N PHE A 103 14.01 0.22 16.50
CA PHE A 103 14.26 1.66 16.63
C PHE A 103 12.99 2.51 16.49
N ILE A 104 11.85 1.93 16.07
CA ILE A 104 10.54 2.61 16.09
C ILE A 104 9.99 2.59 17.52
N ASN A 105 9.37 3.69 17.93
CA ASN A 105 8.61 3.77 19.17
C ASN A 105 7.13 3.92 18.83
N ASP A 106 6.32 2.96 19.25
CA ASP A 106 4.86 2.95 19.07
C ASP A 106 4.16 4.20 19.63
N LYS A 107 4.72 4.80 20.68
CA LYS A 107 4.21 6.05 21.28
C LYS A 107 4.38 7.29 20.39
N ASN A 108 5.21 7.20 19.36
CA ASN A 108 5.54 8.30 18.46
C ASN A 108 4.94 8.10 17.07
N VAL A 109 3.92 7.26 16.96
CA VAL A 109 3.22 7.01 15.71
C VAL A 109 2.02 7.93 15.59
N GLU A 110 1.95 8.70 14.51
CA GLU A 110 0.87 9.63 14.24
C GLU A 110 0.22 9.36 12.89
N PRO A 111 -1.12 9.17 12.83
CA PRO A 111 -1.86 9.27 11.57
C PRO A 111 -1.90 10.74 11.13
N VAL A 112 -1.56 11.01 9.88
CA VAL A 112 -1.42 12.39 9.37
C VAL A 112 -2.44 12.72 8.30
N TYR A 113 -2.66 11.79 7.37
CA TYR A 113 -3.58 11.95 6.25
C TYR A 113 -4.33 10.66 5.97
N LEU A 114 -5.50 10.80 5.36
CA LEU A 114 -6.32 9.71 4.88
C LEU A 114 -6.40 9.74 3.34
N ARG A 115 -6.51 8.58 2.72
CA ARG A 115 -6.85 8.45 1.30
C ARG A 115 -7.99 7.47 1.14
N ARG A 116 -8.87 7.78 0.17
CA ARG A 116 -10.01 6.93 -0.14
C ARG A 116 -9.70 5.92 -1.23
N ALA A 117 -10.40 4.79 -1.17
CA ALA A 117 -10.44 3.85 -2.26
C ALA A 117 -11.37 4.34 -3.38
N VAL A 118 -11.01 4.01 -4.61
CA VAL A 118 -11.74 4.36 -5.84
C VAL A 118 -11.78 3.18 -6.81
N ILE A 119 -12.64 3.29 -7.82
CA ILE A 119 -12.69 2.39 -8.95
C ILE A 119 -11.97 3.07 -10.12
N VAL A 120 -10.77 2.61 -10.46
CA VAL A 120 -10.07 3.06 -11.67
C VAL A 120 -10.69 2.38 -12.88
N VAL A 121 -10.94 3.16 -13.93
CA VAL A 121 -11.51 2.70 -15.20
C VAL A 121 -10.61 3.15 -16.36
N GLN A 122 -10.77 2.52 -17.52
CA GLN A 122 -10.10 2.96 -18.73
C GLN A 122 -10.47 4.40 -19.07
N LYS A 123 -9.57 5.12 -19.73
CA LYS A 123 -9.82 6.51 -20.14
C LYS A 123 -11.12 6.63 -20.93
N GLY A 124 -11.95 7.60 -20.54
CA GLY A 124 -13.28 7.81 -21.09
C GLY A 124 -14.36 6.84 -20.59
N ASN A 125 -14.02 5.94 -19.66
CA ASN A 125 -14.96 4.97 -19.07
C ASN A 125 -15.85 4.22 -20.12
N PRO A 126 -15.27 3.49 -21.07
CA PRO A 126 -16.01 2.92 -22.20
C PRO A 126 -17.07 1.90 -21.79
N LYS A 127 -16.98 1.32 -20.60
CA LYS A 127 -17.97 0.39 -20.04
C LYS A 127 -19.11 1.09 -19.29
N GLY A 128 -19.02 2.39 -19.10
CA GLY A 128 -20.02 3.16 -18.37
C GLY A 128 -20.20 2.70 -16.92
N VAL A 129 -19.11 2.31 -16.24
CA VAL A 129 -19.12 1.93 -14.83
C VAL A 129 -19.49 3.15 -14.00
N ARG A 130 -20.49 3.03 -13.12
CA ARG A 130 -20.98 4.12 -12.27
C ARG A 130 -20.72 3.91 -10.79
N GLY A 131 -20.38 2.68 -10.38
CA GLY A 131 -20.14 2.31 -9.01
C GLY A 131 -19.88 0.81 -8.85
N ILE A 132 -19.79 0.37 -7.62
CA ILE A 132 -19.55 -1.06 -7.27
C ILE A 132 -20.72 -1.94 -7.70
N GLU A 133 -21.96 -1.45 -7.64
CA GLU A 133 -23.13 -2.23 -8.04
C GLU A 133 -23.05 -2.65 -9.52
N ASP A 134 -22.58 -1.76 -10.40
CA ASP A 134 -22.37 -2.13 -11.80
C ASP A 134 -21.34 -3.27 -11.98
N LEU A 135 -20.33 -3.33 -11.11
CA LEU A 135 -19.30 -4.36 -11.12
C LEU A 135 -19.76 -5.68 -10.45
N ILE A 136 -20.84 -5.65 -9.67
CA ILE A 136 -21.47 -6.82 -9.07
C ILE A 136 -22.49 -7.43 -10.05
N ASP A 137 -23.32 -6.60 -10.66
CA ASP A 137 -24.52 -7.04 -11.39
C ASP A 137 -24.29 -7.29 -12.87
N LYS A 138 -23.22 -6.74 -13.43
CA LYS A 138 -22.89 -6.86 -14.86
C LYS A 138 -21.59 -7.65 -15.06
N PRO A 139 -21.44 -8.34 -16.19
CA PRO A 139 -20.16 -8.91 -16.58
C PRO A 139 -19.11 -7.81 -16.71
N ALA A 140 -18.02 -7.94 -15.96
CA ALA A 140 -16.91 -7.01 -15.96
C ALA A 140 -15.57 -7.75 -15.81
N ARG A 141 -14.50 -7.11 -16.23
CA ARG A 141 -13.12 -7.60 -16.11
C ARG A 141 -12.42 -6.76 -15.05
N ILE A 142 -12.27 -7.29 -13.86
CA ILE A 142 -11.78 -6.54 -12.69
C ILE A 142 -10.37 -7.00 -12.31
N VAL A 143 -9.48 -6.06 -12.04
CA VAL A 143 -8.21 -6.30 -11.39
C VAL A 143 -8.30 -5.88 -9.92
N VAL A 144 -7.72 -6.68 -9.04
CA VAL A 144 -7.60 -6.34 -7.63
C VAL A 144 -6.15 -6.47 -7.17
N THR A 145 -5.79 -5.73 -6.13
CA THR A 145 -4.47 -5.82 -5.54
C THR A 145 -4.47 -6.87 -4.44
N GLU A 146 -3.51 -7.80 -4.51
CA GLU A 146 -3.25 -8.79 -3.48
C GLU A 146 -1.95 -8.43 -2.75
N GLY A 147 -1.91 -8.63 -1.45
CA GLY A 147 -0.70 -8.48 -0.66
C GLY A 147 0.21 -9.70 -0.76
N VAL A 148 1.43 -9.52 -0.30
CA VAL A 148 2.42 -10.59 -0.23
C VAL A 148 2.73 -10.86 1.23
N GLY A 149 2.26 -12.00 1.76
CA GLY A 149 2.58 -12.47 3.10
C GLY A 149 1.94 -11.69 4.24
N VAL A 150 2.60 -11.71 5.40
CA VAL A 150 2.15 -11.04 6.64
C VAL A 150 2.11 -9.52 6.47
N TYR A 151 3.01 -8.98 5.68
CA TYR A 151 3.10 -7.55 5.36
C TYR A 151 2.25 -7.24 4.14
N ASN A 152 0.95 -7.22 4.37
CA ASN A 152 0.01 -6.87 3.33
C ASN A 152 0.22 -5.43 2.87
N THR A 153 0.19 -5.24 1.56
CA THR A 153 0.10 -3.88 1.03
C THR A 153 -1.24 -3.26 1.40
N SER A 154 -1.30 -1.95 1.48
CA SER A 154 -2.56 -1.24 1.79
C SER A 154 -3.71 -1.52 0.79
N GLY A 155 -3.43 -2.16 -0.33
CA GLY A 155 -4.45 -2.59 -1.30
C GLY A 155 -5.05 -3.97 -1.06
N THR A 156 -4.48 -4.77 -0.13
CA THR A 156 -4.96 -6.12 0.15
C THR A 156 -6.32 -6.08 0.85
N GLY A 157 -7.24 -6.92 0.41
CA GLY A 157 -8.58 -7.03 0.98
C GLY A 157 -9.51 -5.84 0.70
N VAL A 158 -9.02 -4.77 0.05
CA VAL A 158 -9.81 -3.55 -0.20
C VAL A 158 -11.11 -3.83 -0.94
N TRP A 159 -11.07 -4.68 -1.95
CA TRP A 159 -12.28 -5.04 -2.70
C TRP A 159 -13.27 -5.83 -1.84
N GLU A 160 -12.79 -6.72 -0.97
CA GLU A 160 -13.64 -7.50 -0.06
C GLU A 160 -14.31 -6.58 0.96
N ASP A 161 -13.57 -5.64 1.54
CA ASP A 161 -14.11 -4.65 2.47
C ASP A 161 -15.17 -3.77 1.81
N ILE A 162 -14.96 -3.32 0.58
CA ILE A 162 -15.90 -2.49 -0.18
C ILE A 162 -17.16 -3.28 -0.54
N VAL A 163 -17.00 -4.44 -1.16
CA VAL A 163 -18.13 -5.25 -1.64
C VAL A 163 -18.91 -5.87 -0.49
N GLY A 164 -18.19 -6.39 0.51
CA GLY A 164 -18.76 -7.05 1.68
C GLY A 164 -19.44 -6.10 2.68
N ARG A 165 -19.26 -4.79 2.56
CA ARG A 165 -19.71 -3.81 3.56
C ARG A 165 -21.22 -3.80 3.82
N LYS A 166 -22.02 -4.17 2.86
CA LYS A 166 -23.48 -4.34 3.01
C LYS A 166 -23.88 -5.74 3.54
N GLY A 167 -22.92 -6.61 3.88
CA GLY A 167 -23.15 -7.93 4.45
C GLY A 167 -23.68 -8.98 3.48
N SER A 168 -23.65 -8.74 2.17
CA SER A 168 -24.15 -9.67 1.14
C SER A 168 -23.06 -10.60 0.64
N LEU A 169 -23.07 -11.86 1.08
CA LEU A 169 -22.15 -12.89 0.54
C LEU A 169 -22.42 -13.19 -0.94
N VAL A 170 -23.65 -12.98 -1.41
CA VAL A 170 -24.02 -13.15 -2.82
C VAL A 170 -23.30 -12.11 -3.67
N ASP A 171 -23.26 -10.85 -3.23
CA ASP A 171 -22.57 -9.77 -3.92
C ASP A 171 -21.06 -10.01 -3.97
N VAL A 172 -20.47 -10.44 -2.85
CA VAL A 172 -19.05 -10.82 -2.78
C VAL A 172 -18.74 -11.92 -3.79
N LYS A 173 -19.60 -12.94 -3.89
CA LYS A 173 -19.42 -14.03 -4.85
C LYS A 173 -19.54 -13.56 -6.30
N ARG A 174 -20.55 -12.72 -6.61
CA ARG A 174 -20.74 -12.15 -7.96
C ARG A 174 -19.56 -11.29 -8.37
N PHE A 175 -19.13 -10.37 -7.51
CA PHE A 175 -17.96 -9.54 -7.78
C PHE A 175 -16.71 -10.38 -8.00
N ARG A 176 -16.45 -11.38 -7.14
CA ARG A 176 -15.31 -12.29 -7.27
C ARG A 176 -15.26 -13.01 -8.61
N ASN A 177 -16.41 -13.40 -9.15
CA ASN A 177 -16.49 -14.05 -10.47
C ASN A 177 -16.05 -13.13 -11.62
N ASN A 178 -16.08 -11.82 -11.43
CA ASN A 178 -15.63 -10.82 -12.39
C ASN A 178 -14.13 -10.47 -12.25
N ILE A 179 -13.45 -10.96 -11.20
CA ILE A 179 -12.01 -10.71 -11.01
C ILE A 179 -11.21 -11.59 -11.96
N ILE A 180 -10.46 -10.95 -12.85
CA ILE A 180 -9.59 -11.62 -13.83
C ILE A 180 -8.14 -11.70 -13.40
N ALA A 181 -7.73 -10.85 -12.44
CA ALA A 181 -6.36 -10.86 -11.92
C ALA A 181 -6.29 -10.39 -10.47
N TYR A 182 -5.55 -11.15 -9.67
CA TYR A 182 -5.08 -10.83 -8.32
C TYR A 182 -3.60 -10.49 -8.43
N ALA A 183 -3.27 -9.21 -8.51
CA ALA A 183 -1.90 -8.79 -8.78
C ALA A 183 -1.16 -8.38 -7.49
N LYS A 184 0.09 -8.81 -7.36
CA LYS A 184 0.90 -8.59 -6.16
C LYS A 184 1.48 -7.18 -6.12
N GLY A 185 0.81 -6.32 -5.35
CA GLY A 185 1.16 -4.91 -5.20
C GLY A 185 0.56 -4.00 -6.28
N SER A 186 0.39 -2.73 -5.94
CA SER A 186 -0.36 -1.76 -6.76
C SER A 186 0.28 -1.50 -8.13
N GLY A 187 1.62 -1.50 -8.23
CA GLY A 187 2.30 -1.34 -9.52
C GLY A 187 2.05 -2.50 -10.48
N ALA A 188 2.04 -3.75 -9.96
CA ALA A 188 1.69 -4.92 -10.76
C ALA A 188 0.20 -4.92 -11.14
N SER A 189 -0.68 -4.44 -10.25
CA SER A 189 -2.11 -4.29 -10.52
C SER A 189 -2.36 -3.28 -11.64
N PHE A 190 -1.69 -2.14 -11.62
CA PHE A 190 -1.80 -1.14 -12.70
C PHE A 190 -1.34 -1.69 -14.04
N LYS A 191 -0.21 -2.41 -14.03
CA LYS A 191 0.29 -3.09 -15.24
C LYS A 191 -0.70 -4.14 -15.76
N ALA A 192 -1.25 -4.99 -14.88
CA ALA A 192 -2.25 -5.98 -15.25
C ALA A 192 -3.53 -5.32 -15.78
N PHE A 193 -4.01 -4.25 -15.14
CA PHE A 193 -5.16 -3.48 -15.58
C PHE A 193 -5.00 -2.97 -17.02
N GLN A 194 -3.83 -2.41 -17.34
CA GLN A 194 -3.57 -1.91 -18.68
C GLN A 194 -3.35 -3.02 -19.72
N GLN A 195 -2.50 -4.00 -19.43
CA GLN A 195 -2.13 -5.06 -20.37
C GLN A 195 -3.28 -6.00 -20.71
N GLN A 196 -4.17 -6.25 -19.74
CA GLN A 196 -5.33 -7.13 -19.95
C GLN A 196 -6.56 -6.34 -20.40
N ASN A 197 -6.44 -5.02 -20.61
CA ASN A 197 -7.55 -4.15 -20.95
C ASN A 197 -8.76 -4.39 -20.02
N ALA A 198 -8.49 -4.40 -18.71
CA ALA A 198 -9.52 -4.61 -17.71
C ALA A 198 -10.49 -3.42 -17.63
N ASP A 199 -11.74 -3.70 -17.27
CA ASP A 199 -12.78 -2.66 -17.18
C ASP A 199 -12.64 -1.81 -15.91
N ALA A 200 -12.17 -2.44 -14.82
CA ALA A 200 -12.01 -1.77 -13.54
C ALA A 200 -10.81 -2.31 -12.75
N TRP A 201 -10.26 -1.45 -11.90
CA TRP A 201 -9.27 -1.79 -10.88
C TRP A 201 -9.63 -1.09 -9.57
N ILE A 202 -9.78 -1.86 -8.49
CA ILE A 202 -10.06 -1.32 -7.16
C ILE A 202 -8.74 -0.92 -6.51
N THR A 203 -8.59 0.37 -6.23
CA THR A 203 -7.35 0.92 -5.67
C THR A 203 -7.56 2.28 -4.99
N TRP A 204 -6.48 3.00 -4.73
CA TRP A 204 -6.47 4.28 -4.04
C TRP A 204 -6.42 5.47 -5.01
N ILE A 205 -7.04 6.57 -4.60
CA ILE A 205 -7.22 7.79 -5.41
C ILE A 205 -5.94 8.37 -6.02
N HIS A 206 -4.79 8.26 -5.35
CA HIS A 206 -3.52 8.77 -5.89
C HIS A 206 -3.08 8.10 -7.20
N TRP A 207 -3.51 6.86 -7.46
CA TRP A 207 -3.20 6.16 -8.71
C TRP A 207 -3.78 6.84 -9.94
N PRO A 208 -5.10 7.07 -10.06
CA PRO A 208 -5.65 7.75 -11.22
C PRO A 208 -5.23 9.22 -11.28
N LEU A 209 -4.99 9.90 -10.16
CA LEU A 209 -4.48 11.27 -10.18
C LEU A 209 -3.09 11.37 -10.82
N ASN A 210 -2.20 10.42 -10.50
CA ASN A 210 -0.85 10.38 -11.06
C ASN A 210 -0.78 9.79 -12.48
N HIS A 211 -1.88 9.25 -13.02
CA HIS A 211 -1.96 8.65 -14.36
C HIS A 211 -3.19 9.14 -15.12
N SER A 212 -3.59 10.38 -14.90
CA SER A 212 -4.81 10.97 -15.47
C SER A 212 -4.81 11.07 -17.00
N ASP A 213 -3.64 10.94 -17.62
CA ASP A 213 -3.48 10.78 -19.07
C ASP A 213 -3.97 9.42 -19.61
N LYS A 214 -3.99 8.37 -18.78
CA LYS A 214 -4.27 6.97 -19.17
C LYS A 214 -5.56 6.42 -18.64
N VAL A 215 -6.02 6.93 -17.51
CA VAL A 215 -7.17 6.37 -16.78
C VAL A 215 -8.08 7.48 -16.25
N ASP A 216 -9.31 7.10 -15.97
CA ASP A 216 -10.25 7.87 -15.17
C ASP A 216 -10.61 7.08 -13.90
N TYR A 217 -11.41 7.65 -13.02
CA TYR A 217 -11.90 6.95 -11.85
C TYR A 217 -13.35 7.29 -11.53
N ILE A 218 -13.99 6.38 -10.82
CA ILE A 218 -15.32 6.51 -10.29
C ILE A 218 -15.22 6.42 -8.77
N GLU A 219 -15.94 7.27 -8.07
CA GLU A 219 -16.03 7.22 -6.61
C GLU A 219 -16.76 5.94 -6.18
N VAL A 220 -16.27 5.35 -5.09
CA VAL A 220 -17.03 4.31 -4.39
C VAL A 220 -18.17 4.99 -3.64
N GLU A 221 -19.35 4.39 -3.65
CA GLU A 221 -20.54 4.89 -2.97
C GLU A 221 -20.25 5.15 -1.48
N PRO A 222 -20.80 6.22 -0.88
CA PRO A 222 -20.45 6.63 0.48
C PRO A 222 -20.56 5.50 1.52
N GLU A 223 -21.60 4.67 1.40
CA GLU A 223 -21.84 3.55 2.33
C GLU A 223 -20.87 2.37 2.19
N ARG A 224 -20.11 2.32 1.10
CA ARG A 224 -19.08 1.30 0.83
C ARG A 224 -17.66 1.87 0.90
N ARG A 225 -17.53 3.20 1.00
CA ARG A 225 -16.23 3.88 0.94
C ARG A 225 -15.35 3.50 2.12
N ILE A 226 -14.09 3.23 1.83
CA ILE A 226 -13.05 2.96 2.83
C ILE A 226 -11.89 3.92 2.65
N TYR A 227 -11.19 4.15 3.74
CA TYR A 227 -10.00 4.99 3.82
C TYR A 227 -8.85 4.19 4.44
N ARG A 228 -7.63 4.59 4.12
CA ARG A 228 -6.41 4.17 4.81
C ARG A 228 -5.55 5.39 5.06
N ASP A 229 -4.83 5.34 6.15
CA ASP A 229 -4.02 6.44 6.61
C ASP A 229 -2.59 6.44 6.04
N LEU A 230 -1.97 7.60 6.10
CA LEU A 230 -0.54 7.79 6.16
C LEU A 230 -0.18 7.97 7.62
N THR A 231 0.60 7.06 8.16
CA THR A 231 1.20 7.17 9.50
C THR A 231 2.66 7.51 9.40
N LEU A 232 3.17 8.28 10.34
CA LEU A 232 4.57 8.63 10.49
C LEU A 232 5.08 8.14 11.85
N ALA A 233 6.29 7.58 11.88
CA ALA A 233 6.94 7.10 13.08
C ALA A 233 8.40 7.56 13.11
N ILE A 234 8.76 8.40 14.09
CA ILE A 234 10.13 8.86 14.28
C ILE A 234 10.97 7.74 14.90
N ALA A 235 12.15 7.50 14.34
CA ALA A 235 13.11 6.56 14.86
C ALA A 235 13.80 7.09 16.13
N LYS A 236 14.19 6.17 17.01
CA LYS A 236 15.03 6.51 18.16
C LYS A 236 16.37 7.08 17.68
N GLY A 237 16.74 8.22 18.22
CA GLY A 237 18.00 8.89 17.88
C GLY A 237 18.00 9.60 16.52
N ALA A 238 16.85 9.80 15.89
CA ALA A 238 16.70 10.56 14.64
C ALA A 238 17.37 11.93 14.68
N ASP A 239 17.68 12.47 13.50
CA ASP A 239 18.15 13.85 13.38
C ASP A 239 17.14 14.83 14.00
N PRO A 240 17.57 15.84 14.76
CA PRO A 240 16.66 16.78 15.44
C PRO A 240 15.67 17.47 14.50
N GLN A 241 16.06 17.69 13.24
CA GLN A 241 15.26 18.34 12.23
C GLN A 241 14.12 17.46 11.69
N THR A 242 14.08 16.17 12.05
CA THR A 242 13.02 15.24 11.62
C THR A 242 11.65 15.72 12.10
N GLN A 243 11.57 16.26 13.30
CA GLN A 243 10.31 16.83 13.82
C GLN A 243 9.88 18.05 13.01
N GLU A 244 10.80 18.92 12.60
CA GLU A 244 10.47 20.07 11.75
C GLU A 244 9.91 19.64 10.40
N PHE A 245 10.39 18.53 9.83
CA PHE A 245 9.84 17.98 8.60
C PHE A 245 8.42 17.43 8.81
N ILE A 246 8.14 16.75 9.92
CA ILE A 246 6.78 16.30 10.26
C ILE A 246 5.84 17.49 10.44
N ASP A 247 6.28 18.52 11.17
CA ASP A 247 5.50 19.74 11.38
C ASP A 247 5.20 20.44 10.02
N PHE A 248 6.17 20.43 9.11
CA PHE A 248 5.96 20.92 7.75
C PHE A 248 4.93 20.07 6.99
N ILE A 249 5.02 18.74 7.05
CA ILE A 249 4.03 17.84 6.44
C ILE A 249 2.61 18.19 6.94
N LYS A 250 2.46 18.45 8.24
CA LYS A 250 1.18 18.77 8.91
C LYS A 250 0.73 20.23 8.71
N SER A 251 1.58 21.10 8.19
CA SER A 251 1.24 22.51 7.94
C SER A 251 0.25 22.67 6.78
N GLU A 252 -0.34 23.87 6.65
CA GLU A 252 -1.20 24.23 5.51
C GLU A 252 -0.51 24.00 4.16
N GLN A 253 0.79 24.32 4.07
CA GLN A 253 1.58 24.12 2.85
C GLN A 253 1.75 22.61 2.56
N GLY A 254 2.07 21.82 3.57
CA GLY A 254 2.11 20.35 3.46
C GLY A 254 0.74 19.80 3.06
N GLY A 255 -0.32 20.22 3.74
CA GLY A 255 -1.71 19.85 3.42
C GLY A 255 -2.08 20.13 1.96
N SER A 256 -1.66 21.28 1.44
CA SER A 256 -1.89 21.60 0.02
C SER A 256 -1.14 20.66 -0.94
N ILE A 257 0.07 20.21 -0.58
CA ILE A 257 0.82 19.21 -1.37
C ILE A 257 0.10 17.87 -1.36
N PHE A 258 -0.27 17.39 -0.17
CA PHE A 258 -0.92 16.10 -0.01
C PHE A 258 -2.32 16.06 -0.64
N SER A 259 -3.11 17.13 -0.55
CA SER A 259 -4.46 17.17 -1.12
C SER A 259 -4.45 17.06 -2.66
N ARG A 260 -3.43 17.58 -3.33
CA ARG A 260 -3.26 17.42 -4.79
C ARG A 260 -3.05 15.97 -5.21
N GLU A 261 -2.54 15.15 -4.32
CA GLU A 261 -2.36 13.69 -4.51
C GLU A 261 -3.57 12.89 -3.97
N GLY A 262 -4.66 13.58 -3.60
CA GLY A 262 -5.90 12.95 -3.13
C GLY A 262 -5.90 12.51 -1.67
N TRP A 263 -4.95 13.01 -0.88
CA TRP A 263 -4.94 12.82 0.57
C TRP A 263 -5.78 13.89 1.26
N THR A 264 -6.44 13.54 2.35
CA THR A 264 -7.30 14.42 3.16
C THR A 264 -6.94 14.29 4.63
N HIS A 265 -7.27 15.32 5.43
CA HIS A 265 -7.26 15.23 6.89
C HIS A 265 -8.48 14.49 7.41
#